data_d29640e25ca2084fc875ac8de6bab743
#
_entry.id   d29640e25ca2084fc875ac8de6bab743
#
_cell.length_a   1.000
_cell.length_b   1.000
_cell.length_c   1.000
_cell.angle_alpha   90.00
_cell.angle_beta   90.00
_cell.angle_gamma   90.00
#
_symmetry.space_group_name_H-M   'P 1'
#
loop_
_entity.id
_entity.type
_entity.pdbx_description
1 polymer ?
#
loop_
_entity_poly.entity_id
_entity_poly.type
_entity_poly.pdbx_seq_one_letter_code
_entity_poly.pdbx_strand_id
1 'polypeptide(L)'
;MRLALQGASGSGKTYSSLLIAHGMTSDWSKIAVIDTENGSADLYAHLGAYNVLSLSEPYNPEKYIDAIGICESAGMEVIIIDSISHCWDYLLDFHANLQGNSFANWAKVTPRQNAFIQRILNSSCHVICTMRSKQEYVLNERNGKMIPEKVGLKAVQRDNVDYEFTI
;
A
#
# COMPACT_ATOMS: atom_id res chain seq x y z
N MET A 1 -2.73 14.92 5.06
CA MET A 1 -3.61 13.78 5.40
C MET A 1 -2.90 12.49 4.99
N ARG A 2 -3.09 11.43 5.76
CA ARG A 2 -2.62 10.07 5.46
C ARG A 2 -3.85 9.15 5.51
N LEU A 3 -4.27 8.66 4.35
CA LEU A 3 -5.48 7.85 4.20
C LEU A 3 -5.10 6.46 3.70
N ALA A 4 -5.72 5.43 4.26
CA ALA A 4 -5.62 4.06 3.78
C ALA A 4 -6.99 3.52 3.35
N LEU A 5 -7.06 3.00 2.12
CA LEU A 5 -8.23 2.30 1.59
C LEU A 5 -7.95 0.81 1.47
N GLN A 6 -8.67 0.02 2.23
CA GLN A 6 -8.53 -1.44 2.23
C GLN A 6 -9.71 -2.10 1.53
N GLY A 7 -9.46 -3.15 0.77
CA GLY A 7 -10.53 -3.94 0.16
C GLY A 7 -10.04 -5.02 -0.79
N ALA A 8 -10.96 -5.90 -1.18
CA ALA A 8 -10.70 -6.94 -2.16
C ALA A 8 -10.40 -6.36 -3.54
N SER A 9 -9.87 -7.17 -4.46
CA SER A 9 -9.72 -6.78 -5.86
C SER A 9 -11.09 -6.41 -6.44
N GLY A 10 -11.14 -5.36 -7.26
CA GLY A 10 -12.39 -4.88 -7.88
C GLY A 10 -13.33 -4.10 -6.94
N SER A 11 -12.95 -3.83 -5.69
CA SER A 11 -13.80 -3.10 -4.74
C SER A 11 -13.84 -1.57 -4.95
N GLY A 12 -13.17 -1.07 -5.99
CA GLY A 12 -13.19 0.35 -6.34
C GLY A 12 -12.16 1.22 -5.61
N LYS A 13 -11.13 0.64 -4.98
CA LYS A 13 -10.10 1.39 -4.22
C LYS A 13 -9.43 2.48 -5.06
N THR A 14 -8.93 2.11 -6.24
CA THR A 14 -8.26 3.06 -7.17
C THR A 14 -9.19 4.19 -7.57
N TYR A 15 -10.42 3.86 -7.97
CA TYR A 15 -11.44 4.84 -8.34
C TYR A 15 -11.76 5.81 -7.19
N SER A 16 -12.02 5.27 -6.01
CA SER A 16 -12.31 6.07 -4.82
C SER A 16 -11.13 6.96 -4.43
N SER A 17 -9.88 6.43 -4.51
CA SER A 17 -8.66 7.21 -4.25
C SER A 17 -8.56 8.42 -5.18
N LEU A 18 -8.83 8.25 -6.48
CA LEU A 18 -8.80 9.33 -7.47
C LEU A 18 -9.84 10.39 -7.20
N LEU A 19 -11.09 10.01 -6.87
CA LEU A 19 -12.15 10.97 -6.53
C LEU A 19 -11.84 11.74 -5.25
N ILE A 20 -11.32 11.06 -4.21
CA ILE A 20 -10.91 11.72 -2.97
C ILE A 20 -9.76 12.69 -3.24
N ALA A 21 -8.74 12.27 -3.99
CA ALA A 21 -7.62 13.12 -4.34
C ALA A 21 -8.06 14.36 -5.10
N HIS A 22 -8.93 14.22 -6.09
CA HIS A 22 -9.47 15.36 -6.83
C HIS A 22 -10.32 16.29 -5.94
N GLY A 23 -11.12 15.72 -5.02
CA GLY A 23 -11.86 16.50 -4.05
C GLY A 23 -10.98 17.36 -3.13
N MET A 24 -9.70 16.96 -2.95
CA MET A 24 -8.74 17.69 -2.12
C MET A 24 -8.03 18.82 -2.87
N THR A 25 -7.70 18.63 -4.15
CA THR A 25 -6.89 19.58 -4.94
C THR A 25 -7.73 20.42 -5.90
N SER A 26 -8.88 19.89 -6.34
CA SER A 26 -9.67 20.40 -7.47
C SER A 26 -8.89 20.51 -8.80
N ASP A 27 -7.69 19.91 -8.87
CA ASP A 27 -6.80 19.94 -10.03
C ASP A 27 -6.18 18.56 -10.27
N TRP A 28 -6.60 17.90 -11.34
CA TRP A 28 -6.07 16.60 -11.72
C TRP A 28 -4.56 16.59 -11.94
N SER A 29 -4.00 17.70 -12.46
CA SER A 29 -2.57 17.81 -12.75
C SER A 29 -1.68 17.78 -11.49
N LYS A 30 -2.26 17.96 -10.31
CA LYS A 30 -1.61 17.91 -9.00
C LYS A 30 -1.69 16.55 -8.32
N ILE A 31 -2.23 15.57 -9.00
CA ILE A 31 -2.37 14.20 -8.48
C ILE A 31 -1.39 13.29 -9.19
N ALA A 32 -0.64 12.50 -8.42
CA ALA A 32 0.19 11.41 -8.94
C ALA A 32 -0.27 10.07 -8.39
N VAL A 33 -0.30 9.05 -9.24
CA VAL A 33 -0.53 7.65 -8.88
C VAL A 33 0.78 6.89 -9.04
N ILE A 34 1.31 6.34 -7.95
CA ILE A 34 2.40 5.35 -7.97
C ILE A 34 1.71 3.99 -8.16
N ASP A 35 1.73 3.49 -9.40
CA ASP A 35 0.99 2.29 -9.81
C ASP A 35 1.90 1.05 -9.78
N THR A 36 1.49 0.05 -9.01
CA THR A 36 2.08 -1.28 -8.97
C THR A 36 1.08 -2.38 -9.38
N GLU A 37 -0.12 -1.97 -9.81
CA GLU A 37 -1.23 -2.86 -10.18
C GLU A 37 -1.35 -3.00 -11.71
N ASN A 38 -0.19 -3.03 -12.42
CA ASN A 38 -0.09 -3.28 -13.86
C ASN A 38 -0.96 -2.34 -14.72
N GLY A 39 -0.92 -1.03 -14.47
CA GLY A 39 -1.65 -0.05 -15.27
C GLY A 39 -3.12 0.08 -14.87
N SER A 40 -3.49 -0.33 -13.66
CA SER A 40 -4.87 -0.18 -13.19
C SER A 40 -5.33 1.28 -13.15
N ALA A 41 -4.40 2.20 -12.95
CA ALA A 41 -4.70 3.63 -12.97
C ALA A 41 -5.16 4.10 -14.37
N ASP A 42 -4.64 3.54 -15.46
CA ASP A 42 -4.99 3.93 -16.83
C ASP A 42 -6.46 3.67 -17.18
N LEU A 43 -7.10 2.71 -16.51
CA LEU A 43 -8.53 2.41 -16.68
C LEU A 43 -9.44 3.61 -16.34
N TYR A 44 -8.94 4.55 -15.56
CA TYR A 44 -9.68 5.71 -15.07
C TYR A 44 -9.22 7.03 -15.72
N ALA A 45 -8.45 6.98 -16.82
CA ALA A 45 -7.95 8.15 -17.54
C ALA A 45 -9.07 9.11 -18.02
N HIS A 46 -10.30 8.59 -18.15
CA HIS A 46 -11.48 9.38 -18.50
C HIS A 46 -11.92 10.37 -17.43
N LEU A 47 -11.45 10.22 -16.16
CA LEU A 47 -11.79 11.13 -15.06
C LEU A 47 -11.05 12.46 -15.16
N GLY A 48 -9.79 12.44 -15.64
CA GLY A 48 -8.98 13.64 -15.76
C GLY A 48 -7.51 13.34 -16.04
N ALA A 49 -6.73 14.40 -16.28
CA ALA A 49 -5.32 14.31 -16.65
C ALA A 49 -4.40 14.27 -15.42
N TYR A 50 -4.49 13.22 -14.60
CA TYR A 50 -3.55 12.96 -13.51
C TYR A 50 -2.28 12.27 -14.01
N ASN A 51 -1.25 12.30 -13.17
CA ASN A 51 0.05 11.71 -13.50
C ASN A 51 0.14 10.27 -13.00
N VAL A 52 0.79 9.38 -13.75
CA VAL A 52 1.02 7.99 -13.36
C VAL A 52 2.51 7.69 -13.38
N LEU A 53 3.02 7.17 -12.28
CA LEU A 53 4.38 6.65 -12.14
C LEU A 53 4.29 5.13 -11.92
N SER A 54 4.46 4.38 -13.00
CA SER A 54 4.43 2.91 -12.92
C SER A 54 5.71 2.37 -12.33
N LEU A 55 5.59 1.54 -11.30
CA LEU A 55 6.70 0.77 -10.74
C LEU A 55 6.66 -0.65 -11.28
N SER A 56 7.84 -1.17 -11.62
CA SER A 56 8.05 -2.58 -11.98
C SER A 56 8.72 -3.34 -10.85
N GLU A 57 8.60 -4.66 -10.87
CA GLU A 57 9.34 -5.54 -9.96
C GLU A 57 10.86 -5.29 -9.99
N PRO A 58 11.57 -5.54 -8.88
CA PRO A 58 11.06 -5.90 -7.55
C PRO A 58 10.43 -4.69 -6.85
N TYR A 59 9.31 -4.91 -6.16
CA TYR A 59 8.59 -3.86 -5.42
C TYR A 59 9.21 -3.60 -4.04
N ASN A 60 10.51 -3.28 -4.02
CA ASN A 60 11.22 -3.02 -2.78
C ASN A 60 10.90 -1.64 -2.18
N PRO A 61 11.02 -1.46 -0.85
CA PRO A 61 10.71 -0.19 -0.17
C PRO A 61 11.44 1.02 -0.75
N GLU A 62 12.68 0.83 -1.18
CA GLU A 62 13.53 1.90 -1.70
C GLU A 62 12.94 2.53 -2.95
N LYS A 63 12.40 1.73 -3.88
CA LYS A 63 11.71 2.24 -5.08
C LYS A 63 10.49 3.10 -4.75
N TYR A 64 9.71 2.73 -3.74
CA TYR A 64 8.56 3.54 -3.31
C TYR A 64 9.02 4.85 -2.68
N ILE A 65 10.09 4.81 -1.86
CA ILE A 65 10.69 6.00 -1.25
C ILE A 65 11.14 6.98 -2.32
N ASP A 66 11.84 6.49 -3.35
CA ASP A 66 12.30 7.29 -4.48
C ASP A 66 11.12 7.85 -5.29
N ALA A 67 10.10 7.03 -5.56
CA ALA A 67 8.91 7.45 -6.30
C ALA A 67 8.14 8.57 -5.57
N ILE A 68 8.01 8.49 -4.24
CA ILE A 68 7.43 9.58 -3.44
C ILE A 68 8.25 10.87 -3.61
N GLY A 69 9.60 10.76 -3.55
CA GLY A 69 10.49 11.90 -3.76
C GLY A 69 10.35 12.54 -5.14
N ILE A 70 10.19 11.74 -6.19
CA ILE A 70 9.95 12.21 -7.56
C ILE A 70 8.63 13.00 -7.63
N CYS A 71 7.55 12.46 -7.06
CA CYS A 71 6.26 13.13 -7.05
C CYS A 71 6.30 14.47 -6.31
N GLU A 72 6.95 14.51 -5.15
CA GLU A 72 7.12 15.77 -4.39
C GLU A 72 7.92 16.81 -5.17
N SER A 73 9.03 16.40 -5.79
CA SER A 73 9.88 17.28 -6.60
C SER A 73 9.15 17.80 -7.84
N ALA A 74 8.18 17.05 -8.35
CA ALA A 74 7.32 17.45 -9.46
C ALA A 74 6.19 18.40 -9.03
N GLY A 75 6.08 18.73 -7.74
CA GLY A 75 5.08 19.67 -7.22
C GLY A 75 3.68 19.08 -7.12
N MET A 76 3.58 17.78 -6.90
CA MET A 76 2.28 17.12 -6.64
C MET A 76 1.74 17.53 -5.27
N GLU A 77 0.44 17.58 -5.13
CA GLU A 77 -0.26 17.87 -3.87
C GLU A 77 -0.79 16.59 -3.22
N VAL A 78 -1.22 15.63 -4.03
CA VAL A 78 -1.70 14.32 -3.58
C VAL A 78 -0.95 13.21 -4.31
N ILE A 79 -0.45 12.25 -3.54
CA ILE A 79 0.15 11.02 -4.04
C ILE A 79 -0.75 9.85 -3.66
N ILE A 80 -1.16 9.08 -4.65
CA ILE A 80 -1.85 7.79 -4.45
C ILE A 80 -0.83 6.68 -4.64
N ILE A 81 -0.71 5.75 -3.70
CA ILE A 81 0.14 4.56 -3.83
C ILE A 81 -0.77 3.34 -3.97
N ASP A 82 -0.84 2.79 -5.17
CA ASP A 82 -1.74 1.66 -5.51
C ASP A 82 -0.94 0.47 -6.05
N SER A 83 -0.53 -0.48 -5.17
CA SER A 83 -0.83 -0.63 -3.75
C SER A 83 0.45 -0.76 -2.91
N ILE A 84 0.35 -0.52 -1.60
CA ILE A 84 1.47 -0.77 -0.67
C ILE A 84 1.61 -2.26 -0.30
N SER A 85 0.65 -3.09 -0.67
CA SER A 85 0.67 -4.53 -0.39
C SER A 85 1.81 -5.26 -1.11
N HIS A 86 2.14 -4.88 -2.34
CA HIS A 86 3.25 -5.49 -3.09
C HIS A 86 4.61 -5.25 -2.42
N CYS A 87 4.79 -4.09 -1.76
CA CYS A 87 5.99 -3.83 -0.98
C CYS A 87 6.11 -4.80 0.20
N TRP A 88 5.00 -5.08 0.87
CA TRP A 88 4.99 -6.03 1.98
C TRP A 88 5.23 -7.47 1.50
N ASP A 89 4.60 -7.90 0.41
CA ASP A 89 4.81 -9.20 -0.20
C ASP A 89 6.29 -9.39 -0.58
N TYR A 90 6.92 -8.38 -1.20
CA TYR A 90 8.36 -8.39 -1.48
C TYR A 90 9.20 -8.58 -0.20
N LEU A 91 8.86 -7.89 0.88
CA LEU A 91 9.61 -8.00 2.15
C LEU A 91 9.44 -9.37 2.80
N LEU A 92 8.26 -9.98 2.68
CA LEU A 92 8.03 -11.36 3.14
C LEU A 92 8.86 -12.36 2.33
N ASP A 93 8.89 -12.24 1.01
CA ASP A 93 9.71 -13.09 0.14
C ASP A 93 11.20 -12.89 0.41
N PHE A 94 11.63 -11.64 0.58
CA PHE A 94 13.02 -11.34 0.98
C PHE A 94 13.38 -12.01 2.30
N HIS A 95 12.50 -11.92 3.32
CA HIS A 95 12.70 -12.58 4.60
C HIS A 95 12.79 -14.11 4.46
N ALA A 96 11.89 -14.71 3.69
CA ALA A 96 11.83 -16.16 3.49
C ALA A 96 13.09 -16.72 2.83
N ASN A 97 13.76 -15.94 1.97
CA ASN A 97 14.98 -16.32 1.28
C ASN A 97 16.26 -16.08 2.10
N LEU A 98 16.18 -15.46 3.28
CA LEU A 98 17.34 -15.27 4.16
C LEU A 98 17.70 -16.58 4.88
N GLN A 99 19.00 -16.93 4.84
CA GLN A 99 19.51 -18.07 5.59
C GLN A 99 19.65 -17.75 7.07
N GLY A 100 19.60 -18.79 7.92
CA GLY A 100 19.84 -18.71 9.35
C GLY A 100 18.56 -18.62 10.18
N ASN A 101 18.65 -17.96 11.34
CA ASN A 101 17.54 -17.87 12.28
C ASN A 101 16.47 -16.89 11.76
N SER A 102 15.28 -17.43 11.46
CA SER A 102 14.15 -16.66 10.92
C SER A 102 13.77 -15.46 11.82
N PHE A 103 13.77 -15.63 13.13
CA PHE A 103 13.47 -14.56 14.07
C PHE A 103 14.50 -13.42 14.00
N ALA A 104 15.80 -13.77 13.96
CA ALA A 104 16.89 -12.79 13.84
C ALA A 104 16.86 -12.06 12.48
N ASN A 105 16.39 -12.70 11.42
CA ASN A 105 16.33 -12.14 10.08
C ASN A 105 15.36 -10.94 9.97
N TRP A 106 14.38 -10.83 10.87
CA TRP A 106 13.51 -9.65 10.95
C TRP A 106 14.27 -8.35 11.23
N ALA A 107 15.45 -8.41 11.83
CA ALA A 107 16.33 -7.25 12.01
C ALA A 107 16.77 -6.62 10.67
N LYS A 108 16.75 -7.38 9.56
CA LYS A 108 17.06 -6.90 8.21
C LYS A 108 15.83 -6.35 7.46
N VAL A 109 14.64 -6.81 7.82
CA VAL A 109 13.37 -6.48 7.15
C VAL A 109 12.70 -5.27 7.80
N THR A 110 12.59 -5.30 9.13
CA THR A 110 11.87 -4.29 9.91
C THR A 110 12.34 -2.85 9.64
N PRO A 111 13.65 -2.55 9.60
CA PRO A 111 14.10 -1.19 9.31
C PRO A 111 13.68 -0.69 7.93
N ARG A 112 13.68 -1.56 6.91
CA ARG A 112 13.26 -1.21 5.54
C ARG A 112 11.76 -0.90 5.48
N GLN A 113 10.93 -1.71 6.12
CA GLN A 113 9.49 -1.45 6.24
C GLN A 113 9.23 -0.14 6.97
N ASN A 114 9.90 0.08 8.11
CA ASN A 114 9.74 1.30 8.89
C ASN A 114 10.17 2.54 8.10
N ALA A 115 11.27 2.48 7.36
CA ALA A 115 11.72 3.60 6.52
C ALA A 115 10.66 3.97 5.47
N PHE A 116 10.02 2.98 4.84
CA PHE A 116 8.95 3.21 3.88
C PHE A 116 7.72 3.85 4.54
N ILE A 117 7.25 3.33 5.67
CA ILE A 117 6.11 3.91 6.40
C ILE A 117 6.44 5.33 6.85
N GLN A 118 7.63 5.57 7.42
CA GLN A 118 8.06 6.91 7.81
C GLN A 118 8.15 7.87 6.62
N ARG A 119 8.53 7.37 5.45
CA ARG A 119 8.53 8.20 4.23
C ARG A 119 7.12 8.64 3.83
N ILE A 120 6.13 7.76 3.94
CA ILE A 120 4.72 8.10 3.74
C ILE A 120 4.28 9.15 4.77
N LEU A 121 4.56 8.93 6.05
CA LEU A 121 4.12 9.81 7.13
C LEU A 121 4.73 11.21 7.06
N ASN A 122 6.00 11.31 6.63
CA ASN A 122 6.74 12.56 6.55
C ASN A 122 6.66 13.26 5.18
N SER A 123 5.88 12.72 4.23
CA SER A 123 5.70 13.36 2.93
C SER A 123 5.12 14.77 3.05
N SER A 124 5.59 15.69 2.22
CA SER A 124 5.01 17.04 2.11
C SER A 124 3.64 17.04 1.42
N CYS A 125 3.33 16.00 0.65
CA CYS A 125 2.05 15.81 -0.03
C CYS A 125 1.02 15.13 0.89
N HIS A 126 -0.26 15.21 0.56
CA HIS A 126 -1.25 14.26 1.05
C HIS A 126 -0.98 12.89 0.44
N VAL A 127 -1.10 11.82 1.23
CA VAL A 127 -0.85 10.46 0.73
C VAL A 127 -2.07 9.58 0.97
N ILE A 128 -2.51 8.92 -0.10
CA ILE A 128 -3.57 7.92 -0.09
C ILE A 128 -2.94 6.58 -0.47
N CYS A 129 -3.03 5.60 0.42
CA CYS A 129 -2.52 4.25 0.16
C CYS A 129 -3.67 3.29 -0.05
N THR A 130 -3.57 2.42 -1.06
CA THR A 130 -4.47 1.27 -1.15
C THR A 130 -3.81 0.02 -0.58
N MET A 131 -4.61 -0.83 0.02
CA MET A 131 -4.19 -2.13 0.53
C MET A 131 -5.12 -3.22 0.02
N ARG A 132 -4.55 -4.31 -0.46
CA ARG A 132 -5.30 -5.54 -0.73
C ARG A 132 -5.75 -6.15 0.58
N SER A 133 -6.92 -6.77 0.61
CA SER A 133 -7.36 -7.56 1.74
C SER A 133 -7.47 -9.03 1.37
N LYS A 134 -7.16 -9.86 2.35
CA LYS A 134 -7.35 -11.31 2.30
C LYS A 134 -8.33 -11.75 3.37
N GLN A 135 -8.95 -12.92 3.15
CA GLN A 135 -9.81 -13.54 4.13
C GLN A 135 -8.98 -13.98 5.35
N GLU A 136 -9.40 -13.59 6.53
CA GLU A 136 -8.83 -14.05 7.79
C GLU A 136 -9.64 -15.22 8.34
N TYR A 137 -8.92 -16.24 8.82
CA TYR A 137 -9.49 -17.41 9.48
C TYR A 137 -8.87 -17.56 10.85
N VAL A 138 -9.71 -17.87 11.84
CA VAL A 138 -9.28 -18.24 13.19
C VAL A 138 -9.61 -19.71 13.41
N LEU A 139 -8.70 -20.43 14.05
CA LEU A 139 -8.94 -21.81 14.45
C LEU A 139 -9.71 -21.82 15.76
N ASN A 140 -10.98 -22.20 15.71
CA ASN A 140 -11.81 -22.37 16.89
C ASN A 140 -11.98 -23.87 17.20
N GLU A 141 -11.89 -24.22 18.49
CA GLU A 141 -12.14 -25.58 18.94
C GLU A 141 -13.66 -25.84 19.03
N ARG A 142 -14.13 -26.83 18.25
CA ARG A 142 -15.49 -27.35 18.36
C ARG A 142 -15.42 -28.86 18.50
N ASN A 143 -15.98 -29.40 19.60
CA ASN A 143 -16.02 -30.82 19.87
C ASN A 143 -14.62 -31.52 19.82
N GLY A 144 -13.59 -30.87 20.38
CA GLY A 144 -12.21 -31.39 20.39
C GLY A 144 -11.50 -31.32 19.04
N LYS A 145 -12.07 -30.64 18.03
CA LYS A 145 -11.44 -30.43 16.72
C LYS A 145 -11.25 -28.95 16.46
N MET A 146 -10.06 -28.58 15.94
CA MET A 146 -9.76 -27.24 15.47
C MET A 146 -10.41 -27.04 14.10
N ILE A 147 -11.39 -26.14 14.02
CA ILE A 147 -12.12 -25.83 12.79
C ILE A 147 -11.80 -24.38 12.38
N PRO A 148 -11.34 -24.14 11.13
CA PRO A 148 -11.16 -22.79 10.62
C PRO A 148 -12.52 -22.07 10.53
N GLU A 149 -12.64 -20.94 11.21
CA GLU A 149 -13.81 -20.07 11.13
C GLU A 149 -13.42 -18.74 10.48
N LYS A 150 -14.21 -18.31 9.51
CA LYS A 150 -14.03 -17.07 8.79
C LYS A 150 -14.41 -15.89 9.69
N VAL A 151 -13.45 -15.02 10.02
CA VAL A 151 -13.68 -13.89 10.95
C VAL A 151 -13.74 -12.53 10.28
N GLY A 152 -13.27 -12.39 9.03
CA GLY A 152 -13.35 -11.12 8.33
C GLY A 152 -12.32 -10.96 7.22
N LEU A 153 -12.02 -9.71 6.89
CA LEU A 153 -10.98 -9.32 5.93
C LEU A 153 -9.83 -8.65 6.69
N LYS A 154 -8.61 -9.09 6.40
CA LYS A 154 -7.38 -8.51 6.93
C LYS A 154 -6.56 -7.85 5.80
N ALA A 155 -5.96 -6.70 6.05
CA ALA A 155 -5.04 -6.07 5.13
C ALA A 155 -3.85 -6.98 4.83
N VAL A 156 -3.42 -7.01 3.56
CA VAL A 156 -2.14 -7.62 3.16
C VAL A 156 -1.06 -6.59 3.46
N GLN A 157 -0.69 -6.50 4.74
CA GLN A 157 0.30 -5.58 5.27
C GLN A 157 0.79 -6.11 6.62
N ARG A 158 1.90 -5.53 7.13
CA ARG A 158 2.37 -5.78 8.48
C ARG A 158 1.30 -5.39 9.49
N ASP A 159 1.16 -6.17 10.55
CA ASP A 159 0.23 -5.86 11.65
C ASP A 159 0.53 -4.46 12.22
N ASN A 160 -0.52 -3.75 12.60
CA ASN A 160 -0.51 -2.39 13.17
C ASN A 160 -0.13 -1.25 12.19
N VAL A 161 0.08 -1.50 10.91
CA VAL A 161 0.31 -0.42 9.93
C VAL A 161 -0.92 0.46 9.76
N ASP A 162 -2.12 -0.10 9.95
CA ASP A 162 -3.39 0.61 9.95
C ASP A 162 -3.46 1.74 10.99
N TYR A 163 -2.80 1.60 12.14
CA TYR A 163 -2.73 2.63 13.18
C TYR A 163 -1.85 3.84 12.80
N GLU A 164 -1.03 3.72 11.79
CA GLU A 164 -0.16 4.81 11.31
C GLU A 164 -0.91 5.81 10.41
N PHE A 165 -2.07 5.42 9.89
CA PHE A 165 -2.88 6.28 9.04
C PHE A 165 -3.87 7.10 9.86
N THR A 166 -4.14 8.34 9.40
CA THR A 166 -5.07 9.26 10.08
C THR A 166 -6.53 8.83 9.88
N ILE A 167 -6.83 8.20 8.76
CA ILE A 167 -8.15 7.71 8.34
C ILE A 167 -7.95 6.40 7.60
#